data_11472971a62cf08cb616bebad5300f8d
#
_entry.id   11472971a62cf08cb616bebad5300f8d
#
_cell.length_a   1.000
_cell.length_b   1.000
_cell.length_c   1.000
_cell.angle_alpha   90.00
_cell.angle_beta   90.00
_cell.angle_gamma   90.00
#
_symmetry.space_group_name_H-M   'P 1'
#
loop_
_entity.id
_entity.type
_entity.pdbx_description
1 polymer ?
#
loop_
_entity_poly.entity_id
_entity_poly.type
_entity_poly.pdbx_seq_one_letter_code
_entity_poly.pdbx_strand_id
1 'polypeptide(L)' 'MAHSVEVNITGHPLSREENGIVFVVNDGEGKFGELTISKGGVRWRPRGKHQPHFMTWAAFDRSMREARKD' A
#
# COMPACT_ATOMS: atom_id res chain seq x y z
N MET A 1 12.09 6.34 14.59
CA MET A 1 11.40 7.31 13.76
C MET A 1 9.93 6.94 13.60
N ALA A 2 9.07 7.88 13.80
CA ALA A 2 7.65 7.61 13.76
C ALA A 2 7.09 7.87 12.38
N HIS A 3 6.28 6.95 11.90
CA HIS A 3 5.51 7.14 10.69
C HIS A 3 4.05 7.20 11.07
N SER A 4 3.28 7.88 10.27
CA SER A 4 1.83 7.87 10.45
C SER A 4 1.19 7.36 9.17
N VAL A 5 0.00 6.81 9.30
CA VAL A 5 -0.71 6.25 8.17
C VAL A 5 -2.09 6.86 8.11
N GLU A 6 -2.42 7.45 6.97
CA GLU A 6 -3.72 8.02 6.73
C GLU A 6 -4.44 7.18 5.70
N VAL A 7 -5.72 6.94 5.94
CA VAL A 7 -6.51 6.11 5.06
C VAL A 7 -7.39 7.00 4.21
N ASN A 8 -7.26 6.84 2.90
CA ASN A 8 -8.12 7.53 1.96
C ASN A 8 -9.06 6.54 1.33
N ILE A 9 -10.29 6.55 1.77
CA ILE A 9 -11.31 5.68 1.22
C ILE A 9 -12.02 6.45 0.13
N THR A 10 -12.00 5.91 -1.07
CA THR A 10 -12.55 6.62 -2.22
C THR A 10 -14.05 6.48 -2.35
N GLY A 11 -14.68 5.89 -1.35
CA GLY A 11 -16.13 5.81 -1.36
C GLY A 11 -16.68 4.56 -2.01
N HIS A 12 -15.85 3.62 -2.32
CA HIS A 12 -16.27 2.40 -2.98
C HIS A 12 -15.93 1.19 -2.15
N PRO A 13 -16.76 0.17 -2.15
CA PRO A 13 -16.42 -1.05 -1.43
C PRO A 13 -15.25 -1.75 -2.09
N LEU A 14 -14.56 -2.56 -1.31
CA LEU A 14 -13.42 -3.30 -1.82
C LEU A 14 -13.76 -4.28 -2.92
N SER A 15 -15.03 -4.64 -3.01
CA SER A 15 -15.44 -5.54 -4.08
C SER A 15 -15.26 -4.91 -5.45
N ARG A 16 -15.10 -3.61 -5.51
CA ARG A 16 -14.80 -2.95 -6.76
C ARG A 16 -13.31 -2.87 -6.93
N GLU A 17 -12.79 -3.74 -7.76
CA GLU A 17 -11.36 -3.95 -7.82
C GLU A 17 -10.58 -2.72 -8.29
N GLU A 18 -11.17 -1.91 -9.15
CA GLU A 18 -10.43 -0.78 -9.65
C GLU A 18 -10.38 0.38 -8.68
N ASN A 19 -11.03 0.24 -7.54
CA ASN A 19 -11.12 1.33 -6.59
C ASN A 19 -10.62 0.97 -5.21
N GLY A 20 -9.51 0.32 -5.13
CA GLY A 20 -8.99 -0.11 -3.84
C GLY A 20 -8.90 1.00 -2.81
N ILE A 21 -8.51 0.64 -1.62
CA ILE A 21 -8.30 1.58 -0.54
C ILE A 21 -6.86 2.05 -0.57
N VAL A 22 -6.67 3.36 -0.50
CA VAL A 22 -5.35 3.94 -0.54
C VAL A 22 -4.95 4.36 0.86
N PHE A 23 -3.78 3.91 1.28
CA PHE A 23 -3.19 4.29 2.56
C PHE A 23 -2.00 5.18 2.26
N VAL A 24 -2.02 6.40 2.78
CA VAL A 24 -0.92 7.31 2.63
C VAL A 24 -0.04 7.19 3.87
N VAL A 25 1.21 6.83 3.65
CA VAL A 25 2.16 6.67 4.75
C VAL A 25 3.04 7.90 4.79
N ASN A 26 3.11 8.53 5.93
CA ASN A 26 3.91 9.74 6.11
C ASN A 26 5.07 9.47 7.06
N ASP A 27 6.13 10.21 6.86
CA ASP A 27 7.22 10.21 7.84
C ASP A 27 7.40 11.66 8.30
N GLY A 28 8.51 11.94 8.96
CA GLY A 28 8.71 13.28 9.50
C GLY A 28 8.89 14.36 8.45
N GLU A 29 9.02 13.97 7.20
CA GLU A 29 9.28 14.92 6.12
C GLU A 29 8.19 14.96 5.08
N GLY A 30 7.05 14.32 5.37
CA GLY A 30 5.94 14.33 4.45
C GLY A 30 5.57 12.94 4.00
N LYS A 31 5.06 12.83 2.78
CA LYS A 31 4.58 11.55 2.29
C LYS A 31 5.74 10.61 2.02
N PHE A 32 5.73 9.47 2.66
CA PHE A 32 6.72 8.43 2.44
C PHE A 32 6.34 7.57 1.25
N GLY A 33 5.06 7.28 1.09
CA GLY A 33 4.59 6.51 -0.04
C GLY A 33 3.10 6.28 0.06
N GLU A 34 2.56 5.60 -0.93
CA GLU A 34 1.14 5.26 -0.97
C GLU A 34 0.99 3.77 -1.18
N LEU A 35 0.16 3.16 -0.34
CA LEU A 35 -0.14 1.74 -0.45
C LEU A 35 -1.59 1.59 -0.86
N THR A 36 -1.84 0.93 -1.97
CA THR A 36 -3.18 0.68 -2.43
C THR A 36 -3.48 -0.79 -2.28
N ILE A 37 -4.57 -1.09 -1.59
CA ILE A 37 -5.00 -2.47 -1.38
C ILE A 37 -6.25 -2.68 -2.18
N SER A 38 -6.23 -3.70 -3.02
CA SER A 38 -7.37 -4.00 -3.87
C SER A 38 -7.61 -5.49 -3.88
N LYS A 39 -8.63 -5.90 -4.60
CA LYS A 39 -8.95 -7.30 -4.70
C LYS A 39 -7.82 -8.08 -5.37
N GLY A 40 -7.13 -7.46 -6.33
CA GLY A 40 -6.08 -8.15 -7.06
C GLY A 40 -4.74 -8.18 -6.41
N GLY A 41 -4.52 -7.35 -5.40
CA GLY A 41 -3.22 -7.34 -4.76
C GLY A 41 -2.90 -6.01 -4.10
N VAL A 42 -1.62 -5.75 -3.99
CA VAL A 42 -1.09 -4.59 -3.28
C VAL A 42 -0.24 -3.79 -4.23
N ARG A 43 -0.39 -2.47 -4.19
CA ARG A 43 0.42 -1.59 -5.01
C ARG A 43 1.10 -0.57 -4.12
N TRP A 44 2.38 -0.40 -4.32
CA TRP A 44 3.15 0.54 -3.50
C TRP A 44 3.83 1.56 -4.40
N ARG A 45 3.60 2.83 -4.13
CA ARG A 45 4.26 3.91 -4.84
C ARG A 45 5.18 4.64 -3.87
N PRO A 46 6.49 4.47 -4.02
CA PRO A 46 7.43 5.15 -3.13
C PRO A 46 7.48 6.65 -3.42
N ARG A 47 7.98 7.40 -2.46
CA ARG A 47 8.17 8.82 -2.62
C ARG A 47 9.06 9.11 -3.82
N GLY A 48 8.64 10.08 -4.62
CA GLY A 48 9.46 10.54 -5.73
C GLY A 48 9.51 9.61 -6.90
N LYS A 49 8.74 8.55 -6.90
CA LYS A 49 8.71 7.61 -8.01
C LYS A 49 7.38 7.69 -8.72
N HIS A 50 7.45 7.63 -10.05
CA HIS A 50 6.23 7.67 -10.83
C HIS A 50 5.62 6.29 -11.01
N GLN A 51 6.45 5.27 -11.00
CA GLN A 51 5.96 3.92 -11.24
C GLN A 51 5.73 3.20 -9.93
N PRO A 52 4.51 2.71 -9.70
CA PRO A 52 4.25 1.89 -8.52
C PRO A 52 4.76 0.48 -8.75
N HIS A 53 4.95 -0.22 -7.66
CA HIS A 53 5.29 -1.63 -7.67
C HIS A 53 4.05 -2.41 -7.29
N PHE A 54 3.73 -3.44 -8.05
CA PHE A 54 2.54 -4.23 -7.80
C PHE A 54 2.92 -5.64 -7.39
N MET A 55 2.13 -6.21 -6.50
CA MET A 55 2.37 -7.55 -6.00
C MET A 55 1.03 -8.23 -5.82
N THR A 56 0.90 -9.43 -6.38
CA THR A 56 -0.32 -10.21 -6.14
C THR A 56 -0.36 -10.63 -4.69
N TRP A 57 -1.54 -11.07 -4.24
CA TRP A 57 -1.65 -11.51 -2.85
C TRP A 57 -0.74 -12.68 -2.55
N ALA A 58 -0.57 -13.59 -3.51
CA ALA A 58 0.31 -14.73 -3.30
C ALA A 58 1.77 -14.29 -3.15
N ALA A 59 2.19 -13.35 -3.98
CA ALA A 59 3.55 -12.83 -3.88
C ALA A 59 3.76 -12.05 -2.60
N PHE A 60 2.73 -11.28 -2.22
CA PHE A 60 2.78 -10.54 -0.97
C PHE A 60 2.95 -11.48 0.22
N ASP A 61 2.18 -12.56 0.23
CA ASP A 61 2.28 -13.54 1.31
C ASP A 61 3.68 -14.11 1.40
N ARG A 62 4.24 -14.46 0.24
CA ARG A 62 5.59 -15.03 0.23
C ARG A 62 6.60 -14.04 0.77
N SER A 63 6.52 -12.79 0.32
CA SER A 63 7.43 -11.77 0.78
C SER A 63 7.33 -11.53 2.27
N MET A 64 6.10 -11.53 2.78
CA MET A 64 5.92 -11.29 4.20
C MET A 64 6.45 -12.44 5.05
N ARG A 65 6.35 -13.65 4.53
CA ARG A 65 6.87 -14.77 5.28
C ARG A 65 8.39 -14.78 5.35
N GLU A 66 9.03 -14.10 4.42
CA GLU A 66 10.48 -13.96 4.44
C GLU A 66 10.93 -12.76 5.23
N ALA A 67 10.00 -11.94 5.66
CA ALA A 67 10.33 -10.79 6.47
C ALA A 67 10.54 -11.23 7.91
N ARG A 68 11.12 -10.31 8.70
CA ARG A 68 11.38 -10.60 10.09
C ARG A 68 10.07 -10.89 10.81
N LYS A 69 10.09 -11.95 11.61
CA LYS A 69 8.93 -12.23 12.46
C LYS A 69 8.82 -11.20 13.56
N ASP A 70 7.61 -10.88 13.85
CA ASP A 70 7.34 -9.88 14.88
C ASP A 70 6.97 -10.53 16.20
#